data_18923f3769f25a97057fb340b5e2e46b
#
_entry.id   18923f3769f25a97057fb340b5e2e46b
#
_cell.length_a   1.000
_cell.length_b   1.000
_cell.length_c   1.000
_cell.angle_alpha   90.00
_cell.angle_beta   90.00
_cell.angle_gamma   90.00
#
_symmetry.space_group_name_H-M   'P 1'
#
loop_
_entity.id
_entity.type
_entity.pdbx_description
1 polymer ?
#
loop_
_entity_poly.entity_id
_entity_poly.type
_entity_poly.pdbx_seq_one_letter_code
_entity_poly.pdbx_strand_id
1 'polypeptide(L)'
;MTKRLWTVLLVGAMALASVGCGGDEEGSASTGTTAQAADDTVDGPVLVFAAASLTDAFGEMKTSFEADNPGAEVQLNFAGSSALREQILEGAPADVFASANGSNMDAVVEADQVSGKPDSFVTNRLQIAVPPKNPGKVKGLADFANEELLIGLCAEAVPCGDFGREALANADVKASVDTNEPDVRA
;
A
#
# COMPACT_ATOMS: atom_id res chain seq x y z
N MET A 1 -9.56 31.61 27.64
CA MET A 1 -9.24 33.04 27.51
C MET A 1 -7.75 33.21 27.42
N THR A 2 -7.24 33.53 26.28
CA THR A 2 -6.17 34.49 25.94
C THR A 2 -5.74 34.27 24.50
N LYS A 3 -6.28 35.12 23.64
CA LYS A 3 -5.86 35.28 22.24
C LYS A 3 -4.55 36.03 22.21
N ARG A 4 -3.52 35.54 21.51
CA ARG A 4 -2.35 36.34 21.13
C ARG A 4 -2.45 36.69 19.65
N LEU A 5 -2.76 37.96 19.39
CA LEU A 5 -2.56 38.63 18.11
C LEU A 5 -1.06 38.82 17.88
N TRP A 6 -0.57 38.46 16.72
CA TRP A 6 0.71 38.91 16.21
C TRP A 6 0.47 39.82 15.00
N THR A 7 0.86 41.07 15.21
CA THR A 7 0.83 42.16 14.24
C THR A 7 2.07 42.04 13.34
N VAL A 8 1.84 41.97 12.02
CA VAL A 8 2.93 42.04 11.03
C VAL A 8 3.11 43.49 10.59
N LEU A 9 4.31 44.04 10.80
CA LEU A 9 4.74 45.32 10.31
C LEU A 9 5.26 45.20 8.87
N LEU A 10 4.63 45.95 7.98
CA LEU A 10 5.10 46.22 6.62
C LEU A 10 6.14 47.36 6.67
N VAL A 11 7.32 47.11 6.13
CA VAL A 11 8.27 48.18 5.77
C VAL A 11 8.56 48.09 4.29
N GLY A 12 8.10 49.09 3.58
CA GLY A 12 8.39 49.33 2.18
C GLY A 12 9.77 50.01 2.01
N ALA A 13 10.43 49.70 0.93
CA ALA A 13 11.53 50.54 0.40
C ALA A 13 11.48 50.58 -1.12
N MET A 14 11.43 51.80 -1.55
CA MET A 14 11.41 52.36 -2.86
C MET A 14 12.84 52.47 -3.39
N ALA A 15 13.07 52.31 -4.69
CA ALA A 15 13.93 53.20 -5.47
C ALA A 15 14.44 52.54 -6.75
N LEU A 16 14.26 53.20 -7.73
CA LEU A 16 15.00 54.04 -8.67
C LEU A 16 15.41 53.37 -9.99
N ALA A 17 14.82 53.95 -11.01
CA ALA A 17 15.12 53.73 -12.40
C ALA A 17 16.50 54.27 -12.81
N SER A 18 17.20 53.56 -13.69
CA SER A 18 18.16 54.16 -14.59
C SER A 18 17.94 53.69 -16.02
N VAL A 19 17.61 54.66 -16.85
CA VAL A 19 17.50 54.56 -18.30
C VAL A 19 18.92 54.63 -18.87
N GLY A 20 19.27 53.70 -19.77
CA GLY A 20 20.46 53.74 -20.60
C GLY A 20 20.11 53.22 -22.00
N CYS A 21 20.01 54.18 -22.94
CA CYS A 21 19.87 53.92 -24.38
C CYS A 21 21.25 53.60 -24.99
N GLY A 22 21.27 52.72 -26.01
CA GLY A 22 22.19 52.78 -27.11
C GLY A 22 22.78 51.46 -27.56
N GLY A 23 22.54 51.06 -28.83
CA GLY A 23 23.42 50.21 -29.61
C GLY A 23 22.73 48.98 -30.23
N ASP A 24 22.37 49.14 -31.51
CA ASP A 24 21.99 48.05 -32.42
C ASP A 24 23.15 47.08 -32.64
N GLU A 25 22.92 45.80 -32.49
CA GLU A 25 23.59 44.74 -33.25
C GLU A 25 22.72 43.49 -33.25
N GLU A 26 22.38 43.00 -34.43
CA GLU A 26 21.67 41.76 -34.70
C GLU A 26 22.57 40.58 -34.31
N GLY A 27 22.20 39.90 -33.23
CA GLY A 27 22.73 38.63 -32.83
C GLY A 27 21.60 37.66 -32.56
N SER A 28 21.26 36.81 -33.54
CA SER A 28 20.33 35.69 -33.37
C SER A 28 20.86 34.71 -32.31
N ALA A 29 20.55 34.98 -31.05
CA ALA A 29 20.77 34.03 -29.99
C ALA A 29 19.56 33.08 -29.92
N SER A 30 19.72 31.94 -30.55
CA SER A 30 18.89 30.75 -30.28
C SER A 30 18.96 30.44 -28.79
N THR A 31 17.97 30.89 -28.02
CA THR A 31 17.72 30.39 -26.67
C THR A 31 17.29 28.94 -26.81
N GLY A 32 18.29 28.07 -26.88
CA GLY A 32 18.07 26.65 -26.58
C GLY A 32 17.56 26.56 -25.15
N THR A 33 16.25 26.41 -25.00
CA THR A 33 15.66 25.88 -23.80
C THR A 33 16.18 24.46 -23.68
N THR A 34 17.27 24.29 -22.96
CA THR A 34 17.63 22.97 -22.42
C THR A 34 16.48 22.59 -21.51
N ALA A 35 15.58 21.76 -22.05
CA ALA A 35 14.69 20.99 -21.22
C ALA A 35 15.63 20.22 -20.26
N GLN A 36 15.66 20.66 -19.04
CA GLN A 36 16.31 19.95 -17.95
C GLN A 36 15.54 18.63 -17.87
N ALA A 37 16.15 17.55 -18.35
CA ALA A 37 15.63 16.23 -18.07
C ALA A 37 15.45 16.19 -16.56
N ALA A 38 14.20 15.98 -16.10
CA ALA A 38 13.97 15.70 -14.71
C ALA A 38 14.89 14.51 -14.40
N ASP A 39 15.73 14.68 -13.40
CA ASP A 39 16.54 13.59 -12.88
C ASP A 39 15.53 12.63 -12.26
N ASP A 40 15.18 11.56 -12.98
CA ASP A 40 14.25 10.52 -12.56
C ASP A 40 14.89 9.60 -11.51
N THR A 41 15.90 10.08 -10.77
CA THR A 41 16.47 9.33 -9.67
C THR A 41 15.44 9.24 -8.54
N VAL A 42 15.02 8.01 -8.24
CA VAL A 42 14.21 7.71 -7.06
C VAL A 42 15.17 7.58 -5.88
N ASP A 43 15.03 8.45 -4.89
CA ASP A 43 15.83 8.41 -3.69
C ASP A 43 14.97 8.59 -2.41
N GLY A 44 15.51 8.15 -1.27
CA GLY A 44 14.86 8.24 0.02
C GLY A 44 14.01 7.03 0.42
N PRO A 45 13.38 7.09 1.61
CA PRO A 45 12.56 6.00 2.13
C PRO A 45 11.20 5.94 1.44
N VAL A 46 10.75 4.72 1.14
CA VAL A 46 9.39 4.40 0.66
C VAL A 46 8.78 3.37 1.60
N LEU A 47 7.73 3.74 2.31
CA LEU A 47 7.04 2.88 3.26
C LEU A 47 5.89 2.14 2.55
N VAL A 48 6.04 0.83 2.43
CA VAL A 48 5.07 -0.04 1.75
C VAL A 48 4.34 -0.90 2.77
N PHE A 49 3.04 -0.68 2.90
CA PHE A 49 2.15 -1.52 3.68
C PHE A 49 1.51 -2.55 2.74
N ALA A 50 1.86 -3.81 2.90
CA ALA A 50 1.43 -4.87 1.99
C ALA A 50 0.81 -6.04 2.74
N ALA A 51 -0.24 -6.62 2.16
CA ALA A 51 -0.89 -7.80 2.71
C ALA A 51 0.13 -8.94 2.95
N ALA A 52 -0.04 -9.69 4.03
CA ALA A 52 0.86 -10.80 4.41
C ALA A 52 1.08 -11.82 3.29
N SER A 53 0.10 -12.02 2.41
CA SER A 53 0.21 -12.88 1.22
C SER A 53 1.26 -12.43 0.21
N LEU A 54 1.68 -11.16 0.26
CA LEU A 54 2.64 -10.55 -0.66
C LEU A 54 4.08 -10.57 -0.14
N THR A 55 4.33 -11.12 1.06
CA THR A 55 5.63 -11.05 1.75
C THR A 55 6.80 -11.46 0.86
N ASP A 56 6.72 -12.63 0.22
CA ASP A 56 7.84 -13.15 -0.56
C ASP A 56 8.03 -12.33 -1.85
N ALA A 57 6.94 -12.09 -2.59
CA ALA A 57 6.99 -11.35 -3.85
C ALA A 57 7.47 -9.90 -3.66
N PHE A 58 6.98 -9.20 -2.64
CA PHE A 58 7.40 -7.82 -2.36
C PHE A 58 8.81 -7.75 -1.78
N GLY A 59 9.27 -8.79 -1.07
CA GLY A 59 10.66 -8.92 -0.64
C GLY A 59 11.64 -9.03 -1.83
N GLU A 60 11.28 -9.82 -2.85
CA GLU A 60 12.03 -9.92 -4.10
C GLU A 60 11.99 -8.61 -4.90
N MET A 61 10.80 -8.00 -5.01
CA MET A 61 10.61 -6.70 -5.69
C MET A 61 11.43 -5.59 -5.03
N LYS A 62 11.45 -5.52 -3.69
CA LYS A 62 12.31 -4.58 -2.95
C LYS A 62 13.76 -4.74 -3.37
N THR A 63 14.28 -5.97 -3.35
CA THR A 63 15.68 -6.25 -3.67
C THR A 63 16.03 -5.79 -5.09
N SER A 64 15.16 -6.05 -6.06
CA SER A 64 15.35 -5.62 -7.44
C SER A 64 15.26 -4.11 -7.60
N PHE A 65 14.26 -3.50 -6.97
CA PHE A 65 14.01 -2.06 -7.05
C PHE A 65 15.17 -1.24 -6.46
N GLU A 66 15.68 -1.63 -5.28
CA GLU A 66 16.82 -0.94 -4.65
C GLU A 66 18.13 -1.15 -5.42
N ALA A 67 18.30 -2.28 -6.12
CA ALA A 67 19.44 -2.51 -7.02
C ALA A 67 19.42 -1.57 -8.23
N ASP A 68 18.23 -1.32 -8.79
CA ASP A 68 18.03 -0.42 -9.93
C ASP A 68 18.00 1.06 -9.50
N ASN A 69 17.67 1.33 -8.24
CA ASN A 69 17.55 2.69 -7.65
C ASN A 69 18.38 2.79 -6.36
N PRO A 70 19.72 2.94 -6.43
CA PRO A 70 20.61 2.88 -5.27
C PRO A 70 20.37 3.95 -4.18
N GLY A 71 19.60 5.01 -4.52
CA GLY A 71 19.19 6.04 -3.56
C GLY A 71 17.90 5.73 -2.80
N ALA A 72 17.14 4.74 -3.25
CA ALA A 72 15.86 4.37 -2.63
C ALA A 72 16.04 3.37 -1.47
N GLU A 73 15.25 3.53 -0.42
CA GLU A 73 15.16 2.60 0.72
C GLU A 73 13.72 2.14 0.89
N VAL A 74 13.40 0.92 0.49
CA VAL A 74 12.04 0.36 0.63
C VAL A 74 11.89 -0.27 2.01
N GLN A 75 10.94 0.23 2.79
CA GLN A 75 10.59 -0.31 4.10
C GLN A 75 9.24 -1.04 3.99
N LEU A 76 9.24 -2.34 4.27
CA LEU A 76 8.07 -3.21 4.13
C LEU A 76 7.42 -3.46 5.49
N ASN A 77 6.11 -3.22 5.59
CA ASN A 77 5.26 -3.59 6.72
C ASN A 77 4.22 -4.61 6.24
N PHE A 78 4.34 -5.85 6.72
CA PHE A 78 3.43 -6.94 6.34
C PHE A 78 2.50 -7.31 7.48
N ALA A 79 1.19 -7.34 7.18
CA ALA A 79 0.16 -7.82 8.09
C ALA A 79 -1.12 -8.19 7.32
N GLY A 80 -2.15 -8.63 8.01
CA GLY A 80 -3.49 -8.71 7.44
C GLY A 80 -3.96 -7.34 6.95
N SER A 81 -4.61 -7.28 5.78
CA SER A 81 -5.00 -6.00 5.16
C SER A 81 -5.90 -5.15 6.06
N SER A 82 -6.73 -5.76 6.90
CA SER A 82 -7.55 -5.04 7.88
C SER A 82 -6.72 -4.34 8.95
N ALA A 83 -5.66 -4.98 9.45
CA ALA A 83 -4.76 -4.37 10.43
C ALA A 83 -3.94 -3.23 9.82
N LEU A 84 -3.50 -3.37 8.57
CA LEU A 84 -2.81 -2.30 7.85
C LEU A 84 -3.73 -1.11 7.56
N ARG A 85 -4.99 -1.38 7.16
CA ARG A 85 -6.01 -0.35 7.00
C ARG A 85 -6.21 0.44 8.29
N GLU A 86 -6.37 -0.22 9.44
CA GLU A 86 -6.52 0.45 10.73
C GLU A 86 -5.31 1.37 11.01
N GLN A 87 -4.09 0.88 10.81
CA GLN A 87 -2.88 1.69 10.99
C GLN A 87 -2.91 2.95 10.10
N ILE A 88 -3.29 2.82 8.83
CA ILE A 88 -3.39 3.95 7.89
C ILE A 88 -4.46 4.94 8.36
N LEU A 89 -5.64 4.46 8.77
CA LEU A 89 -6.72 5.31 9.26
C LEU A 89 -6.37 6.01 10.58
N GLU A 90 -5.48 5.43 11.38
CA GLU A 90 -4.91 6.03 12.59
C GLU A 90 -3.75 7.00 12.29
N GLY A 91 -3.37 7.16 11.01
CA GLY A 91 -2.36 8.13 10.55
C GLY A 91 -0.95 7.56 10.39
N ALA A 92 -0.79 6.24 10.26
CA ALA A 92 0.51 5.68 9.91
C ALA A 92 0.95 6.16 8.52
N PRO A 93 2.23 6.57 8.36
CA PRO A 93 2.72 7.16 7.12
C PRO A 93 3.03 6.07 6.07
N ALA A 94 2.00 5.54 5.41
CA ALA A 94 2.18 4.60 4.31
C ALA A 94 2.26 5.37 2.97
N ASP A 95 3.33 5.17 2.20
CA ASP A 95 3.45 5.71 0.84
C ASP A 95 2.73 4.81 -0.17
N VAL A 96 2.71 3.50 0.09
CA VAL A 96 2.03 2.50 -0.74
C VAL A 96 1.22 1.57 0.13
N PHE A 97 -0.03 1.31 -0.25
CA PHE A 97 -0.87 0.28 0.36
C PHE A 97 -1.27 -0.77 -0.67
N ALA A 98 -0.86 -2.02 -0.45
CA ALA A 98 -1.21 -3.19 -1.27
C ALA A 98 -2.12 -4.13 -0.48
N SER A 99 -3.43 -3.95 -0.66
CA SER A 99 -4.47 -4.74 0.02
C SER A 99 -4.77 -6.05 -0.70
N ALA A 100 -5.11 -7.10 0.05
CA ALA A 100 -5.53 -8.40 -0.50
C ALA A 100 -6.99 -8.43 -0.97
N ASN A 101 -7.79 -7.40 -0.69
CA ASN A 101 -9.17 -7.29 -1.17
C ASN A 101 -9.59 -5.82 -1.39
N GLY A 102 -10.66 -5.64 -2.16
CA GLY A 102 -11.21 -4.31 -2.46
C GLY A 102 -11.75 -3.60 -1.22
N SER A 103 -12.48 -4.30 -0.34
CA SER A 103 -13.18 -3.66 0.78
C SER A 103 -12.24 -2.93 1.76
N ASN A 104 -11.04 -3.46 2.02
CA ASN A 104 -10.04 -2.75 2.83
C ASN A 104 -9.43 -1.55 2.08
N MET A 105 -9.24 -1.65 0.76
CA MET A 105 -8.80 -0.52 -0.05
C MET A 105 -9.87 0.57 -0.13
N ASP A 106 -11.12 0.20 -0.37
CA ASP A 106 -12.26 1.12 -0.47
C ASP A 106 -12.41 1.95 0.82
N ALA A 107 -12.24 1.34 1.98
CA ALA A 107 -12.28 2.05 3.27
C ALA A 107 -11.19 3.13 3.41
N VAL A 108 -9.99 2.91 2.87
CA VAL A 108 -8.89 3.89 2.87
C VAL A 108 -9.17 5.01 1.84
N VAL A 109 -9.78 4.66 0.70
CA VAL A 109 -10.24 5.64 -0.31
C VAL A 109 -11.36 6.52 0.25
N GLU A 110 -12.37 5.93 0.91
CA GLU A 110 -13.49 6.66 1.52
C GLU A 110 -13.03 7.62 2.63
N ALA A 111 -11.90 7.33 3.25
CA ALA A 111 -11.26 8.19 4.25
C ALA A 111 -10.32 9.26 3.65
N ASP A 112 -10.30 9.43 2.32
CA ASP A 112 -9.43 10.38 1.61
C ASP A 112 -7.92 10.19 1.89
N GLN A 113 -7.50 8.94 2.16
CA GLN A 113 -6.09 8.61 2.43
C GLN A 113 -5.33 8.11 1.18
N VAL A 114 -5.96 8.12 0.01
CA VAL A 114 -5.37 7.64 -1.25
C VAL A 114 -5.30 8.76 -2.28
N SER A 115 -4.13 8.93 -2.87
CA SER A 115 -3.94 9.83 -4.02
C SER A 115 -4.27 9.10 -5.33
N GLY A 116 -5.30 9.53 -6.03
CA GLY A 116 -5.70 8.95 -7.30
C GLY A 116 -6.66 7.76 -7.16
N LYS A 117 -6.61 6.82 -8.11
CA LYS A 117 -7.49 5.66 -8.16
C LYS A 117 -6.69 4.38 -7.94
N PRO A 118 -7.10 3.52 -7.00
CA PRO A 118 -6.48 2.21 -6.83
C PRO A 118 -6.64 1.32 -8.06
N ASP A 119 -5.62 0.53 -8.37
CA ASP A 119 -5.62 -0.45 -9.44
C ASP A 119 -5.47 -1.88 -8.91
N SER A 120 -6.19 -2.82 -9.52
CA SER A 120 -6.00 -4.23 -9.24
C SER A 120 -4.86 -4.77 -10.12
N PHE A 121 -3.71 -5.06 -9.50
CA PHE A 121 -2.49 -5.50 -10.21
C PHE A 121 -2.34 -7.02 -10.25
N VAL A 122 -3.08 -7.79 -9.42
CA VAL A 122 -3.02 -9.25 -9.36
C VAL A 122 -4.34 -9.84 -8.84
N THR A 123 -4.64 -11.06 -9.26
CA THR A 123 -5.76 -11.84 -8.73
C THR A 123 -5.25 -13.05 -7.97
N ASN A 124 -6.04 -13.54 -7.00
CA ASN A 124 -5.70 -14.70 -6.20
C ASN A 124 -6.85 -15.72 -6.20
N ARG A 125 -6.57 -16.93 -5.68
CA ARG A 125 -7.56 -18.00 -5.48
C ARG A 125 -7.31 -18.65 -4.14
N LEU A 126 -8.39 -18.97 -3.44
CA LEU A 126 -8.29 -19.76 -2.22
C LEU A 126 -7.80 -21.18 -2.53
N GLN A 127 -6.99 -21.71 -1.62
CA GLN A 127 -6.50 -23.07 -1.65
C GLN A 127 -6.67 -23.70 -0.28
N ILE A 128 -6.88 -25.03 -0.25
CA ILE A 128 -6.85 -25.80 0.99
C ILE A 128 -5.40 -26.25 1.22
N ALA A 129 -4.80 -25.82 2.32
CA ALA A 129 -3.50 -26.31 2.77
C ALA A 129 -3.70 -27.51 3.71
N VAL A 130 -2.86 -28.51 3.55
CA VAL A 130 -2.84 -29.69 4.43
C VAL A 130 -1.41 -30.02 4.81
N PRO A 131 -1.19 -30.65 5.99
CA PRO A 131 0.15 -31.15 6.36
C PRO A 131 0.72 -32.13 5.32
N PRO A 132 2.04 -32.31 5.24
CA PRO A 132 2.68 -33.25 4.34
C PRO A 132 2.03 -34.63 4.42
N LYS A 133 1.80 -35.24 3.26
CA LYS A 133 1.11 -36.53 3.09
C LYS A 133 -0.38 -36.53 3.42
N ASN A 134 -0.98 -35.37 3.74
CA ASN A 134 -2.40 -35.22 4.02
C ASN A 134 -2.94 -36.30 4.99
N PRO A 135 -2.52 -36.33 6.25
CA PRO A 135 -2.92 -37.37 7.20
C PRO A 135 -4.42 -37.38 7.46
N GLY A 136 -5.09 -36.22 7.37
CA GLY A 136 -6.54 -36.07 7.51
C GLY A 136 -7.32 -36.50 6.27
N LYS A 137 -6.66 -36.89 5.17
CA LYS A 137 -7.25 -37.28 3.89
C LYS A 137 -8.26 -36.26 3.34
N VAL A 138 -8.02 -34.99 3.59
CA VAL A 138 -8.86 -33.87 3.13
C VAL A 138 -8.88 -33.84 1.61
N LYS A 139 -10.06 -33.77 0.99
CA LYS A 139 -10.27 -33.78 -0.46
C LYS A 139 -10.94 -32.49 -0.96
N GLY A 140 -11.61 -31.76 -0.09
CA GLY A 140 -12.34 -30.57 -0.45
C GLY A 140 -13.02 -29.90 0.74
N LEU A 141 -13.80 -28.87 0.46
CA LEU A 141 -14.49 -28.07 1.47
C LEU A 141 -15.44 -28.88 2.36
N ALA A 142 -16.06 -29.93 1.83
CA ALA A 142 -16.98 -30.75 2.61
C ALA A 142 -16.31 -31.40 3.84
N ASP A 143 -15.00 -31.67 3.78
CA ASP A 143 -14.26 -32.26 4.89
C ASP A 143 -14.10 -31.29 6.07
N PHE A 144 -14.30 -29.98 5.87
CA PHE A 144 -14.25 -28.98 6.94
C PHE A 144 -15.40 -29.12 7.97
N ALA A 145 -16.43 -29.90 7.65
CA ALA A 145 -17.49 -30.25 8.60
C ALA A 145 -17.12 -31.43 9.51
N ASN A 146 -15.95 -32.06 9.32
CA ASN A 146 -15.48 -33.19 10.16
C ASN A 146 -14.85 -32.67 11.44
N GLU A 147 -15.52 -32.86 12.57
CA GLU A 147 -15.07 -32.43 13.90
C GLU A 147 -13.80 -33.15 14.42
N GLU A 148 -13.36 -34.23 13.73
CA GLU A 148 -12.10 -34.91 14.06
C GLU A 148 -10.87 -34.22 13.45
N LEU A 149 -11.06 -33.30 12.52
CA LEU A 149 -10.01 -32.51 11.90
C LEU A 149 -9.79 -31.21 12.66
N LEU A 150 -8.53 -30.80 12.78
CA LEU A 150 -8.18 -29.47 13.25
C LEU A 150 -8.22 -28.49 12.08
N ILE A 151 -9.17 -27.57 12.10
CA ILE A 151 -9.41 -26.61 11.03
C ILE A 151 -8.98 -25.20 11.47
N GLY A 152 -7.95 -24.67 10.83
CA GLY A 152 -7.55 -23.28 10.93
C GLY A 152 -8.18 -22.46 9.80
N LEU A 153 -8.83 -21.37 10.12
CA LEU A 153 -9.21 -20.30 9.17
C LEU A 153 -8.60 -18.99 9.61
N CYS A 154 -8.47 -18.05 8.69
CA CYS A 154 -8.21 -16.68 9.08
C CYS A 154 -9.41 -16.10 9.86
N ALA A 155 -9.17 -15.09 10.70
CA ALA A 155 -10.22 -14.35 11.38
C ALA A 155 -11.19 -13.73 10.37
N GLU A 156 -12.46 -13.58 10.76
CA GLU A 156 -13.52 -13.08 9.88
C GLU A 156 -13.22 -11.69 9.29
N ALA A 157 -12.59 -10.84 10.09
CA ALA A 157 -12.28 -9.47 9.71
C ALA A 157 -11.12 -9.32 8.70
N VAL A 158 -10.40 -10.40 8.36
CA VAL A 158 -9.28 -10.33 7.40
C VAL A 158 -9.65 -11.00 6.07
N PRO A 159 -9.05 -10.59 4.93
CA PRO A 159 -9.47 -11.03 3.60
C PRO A 159 -9.56 -12.53 3.42
N CYS A 160 -8.58 -13.30 3.91
CA CYS A 160 -8.61 -14.76 3.80
C CYS A 160 -9.73 -15.41 4.62
N GLY A 161 -10.12 -14.80 5.73
CA GLY A 161 -11.22 -15.29 6.56
C GLY A 161 -12.59 -14.96 5.97
N ASP A 162 -12.76 -13.77 5.43
CA ASP A 162 -13.96 -13.33 4.72
C ASP A 162 -14.24 -14.25 3.51
N PHE A 163 -13.30 -14.34 2.57
CA PHE A 163 -13.44 -15.22 1.40
C PHE A 163 -13.52 -16.71 1.75
N GLY A 164 -12.82 -17.16 2.81
CA GLY A 164 -12.90 -18.54 3.26
C GLY A 164 -14.29 -18.91 3.75
N ARG A 165 -14.92 -18.04 4.54
CA ARG A 165 -16.30 -18.23 5.03
C ARG A 165 -17.32 -18.11 3.91
N GLU A 166 -17.14 -17.19 2.97
CA GLU A 166 -17.97 -17.10 1.78
C GLU A 166 -17.92 -18.39 0.96
N ALA A 167 -16.72 -18.95 0.74
CA ALA A 167 -16.57 -20.23 0.02
C ALA A 167 -17.25 -21.39 0.73
N LEU A 168 -17.16 -21.47 2.07
CA LEU A 168 -17.87 -22.48 2.87
C LEU A 168 -19.38 -22.31 2.82
N ALA A 169 -19.86 -21.07 2.92
CA ALA A 169 -21.29 -20.76 2.80
C ALA A 169 -21.85 -21.12 1.41
N ASN A 170 -21.12 -20.79 0.34
CA ASN A 170 -21.51 -21.13 -1.03
C ASN A 170 -21.52 -22.65 -1.29
N ALA A 171 -20.73 -23.41 -0.53
CA ALA A 171 -20.71 -24.87 -0.57
C ALA A 171 -21.69 -25.53 0.41
N ASP A 172 -22.48 -24.76 1.17
CA ASP A 172 -23.38 -25.23 2.24
C ASP A 172 -22.65 -26.10 3.30
N VAL A 173 -21.39 -25.70 3.65
CA VAL A 173 -20.54 -26.41 4.62
C VAL A 173 -20.47 -25.61 5.91
N LYS A 174 -20.86 -26.26 7.03
CA LYS A 174 -20.60 -25.74 8.38
C LYS A 174 -19.26 -26.28 8.86
N ALA A 175 -18.23 -25.48 8.76
CA ALA A 175 -16.91 -25.85 9.23
C ALA A 175 -16.83 -25.83 10.76
N SER A 176 -16.15 -26.85 11.33
CA SER A 176 -15.73 -26.86 12.73
C SER A 176 -14.37 -26.16 12.84
N VAL A 177 -14.39 -24.84 13.05
CA VAL A 177 -13.15 -24.02 13.08
C VAL A 177 -12.56 -24.01 14.47
N ASP A 178 -11.31 -24.46 14.59
CA ASP A 178 -10.56 -24.53 15.85
C ASP A 178 -9.76 -23.26 16.14
N THR A 179 -9.20 -22.65 15.10
CA THR A 179 -8.40 -21.42 15.24
C THR A 179 -8.78 -20.35 14.23
N ASN A 180 -8.59 -19.07 14.62
CA ASN A 180 -8.81 -17.92 13.77
C ASN A 180 -7.50 -17.12 13.67
N GLU A 181 -6.84 -17.22 12.52
CA GLU A 181 -5.51 -16.67 12.32
C GLU A 181 -5.57 -15.18 11.89
N PRO A 182 -4.63 -14.34 12.31
CA PRO A 182 -4.62 -12.92 11.98
C PRO A 182 -4.34 -12.63 10.50
N ASP A 183 -3.70 -13.57 9.79
CA ASP A 183 -3.44 -13.50 8.36
C ASP A 183 -3.10 -14.89 7.78
N VAL A 184 -2.78 -14.95 6.47
CA VAL A 184 -2.48 -16.21 5.77
C VAL A 184 -1.12 -16.81 6.07
N ARG A 185 -0.27 -16.15 6.86
CA ARG A 185 1.09 -16.59 7.17
C ARG A 185 1.26 -16.98 8.64
N ALA A 186 0.21 -16.85 9.44
CA ALA A 186 0.18 -17.24 10.85
C ALA A 186 0.19 -18.76 11.07
#